data_50a3893920ba3c8c4300941a29f06762
#
_entry.id   50a3893920ba3c8c4300941a29f06762
#
_cell.length_a   1.000
_cell.length_b   1.000
_cell.length_c   1.000
_cell.angle_alpha   90.00
_cell.angle_beta   90.00
_cell.angle_gamma   90.00
#
_symmetry.space_group_name_H-M   'P 1'
#
loop_
_entity.id
_entity.type
_entity.pdbx_description
1 polymer ?
#
loop_
_entity_poly.entity_id
_entity_poly.type
_entity_poly.pdbx_seq_one_letter_code
_entity_poly.pdbx_strand_id
1 'polypeptide(L)'
;MKDENWFAAAVMGLAMSTTMAATDASSLNTEVDKLSYSIGIDLGKNFKRQGIDISPEAMVQGLQDGMSGNKQLLTEQQMKDVLTKFQRDLMAKRTAEYNKKAEDNKKKGEEFLEQNKSKEGVVSLPSGLQYKIIKSGDGQKPGKEDTVTVEYTGRLINGEVFDSTEKTGKPASFKLSQVIPGWTEALQLMSAGSVWEVYVPADLAYGSRSV
;
A
#
# COMPACT_ATOMS: atom_id res chain seq x y z
N MET A 1 -41.84 -40.26 65.74
CA MET A 1 -40.50 -40.08 66.35
C MET A 1 -39.50 -39.94 65.24
N LYS A 2 -38.75 -38.86 65.29
CA LYS A 2 -37.58 -38.42 64.52
C LYS A 2 -37.86 -37.71 63.22
N ASP A 3 -37.76 -36.39 63.39
CA ASP A 3 -37.60 -35.34 62.41
C ASP A 3 -36.22 -35.45 61.84
N GLU A 4 -36.09 -35.27 60.48
CA GLU A 4 -34.84 -34.91 59.85
C GLU A 4 -35.07 -33.69 59.00
N ASN A 5 -34.60 -32.52 59.51
CA ASN A 5 -34.49 -31.27 58.84
C ASN A 5 -33.45 -31.37 57.74
N TRP A 6 -33.85 -31.12 56.49
CA TRP A 6 -32.93 -30.94 55.40
C TRP A 6 -32.88 -29.45 54.98
N PHE A 7 -31.83 -28.82 55.44
CA PHE A 7 -31.49 -27.46 54.99
C PHE A 7 -31.00 -27.51 53.55
N ALA A 8 -31.82 -27.05 52.63
CA ALA A 8 -31.37 -26.72 51.25
C ALA A 8 -30.77 -25.33 51.27
N ALA A 9 -29.44 -25.24 51.22
CA ALA A 9 -28.74 -23.97 50.96
C ALA A 9 -28.80 -23.64 49.46
N ALA A 10 -29.65 -22.70 49.08
CA ALA A 10 -29.68 -22.14 47.74
C ALA A 10 -28.48 -21.17 47.60
N VAL A 11 -27.45 -21.61 46.90
CA VAL A 11 -26.37 -20.69 46.44
C VAL A 11 -26.92 -19.92 45.26
N MET A 12 -27.39 -18.70 45.48
CA MET A 12 -27.66 -17.72 44.40
C MET A 12 -26.32 -17.22 43.86
N GLY A 13 -25.88 -17.82 42.77
CA GLY A 13 -24.80 -17.30 41.98
C GLY A 13 -25.26 -16.03 41.24
N LEU A 14 -24.89 -14.86 41.74
CA LEU A 14 -25.09 -13.59 41.07
C LEU A 14 -24.11 -13.52 39.90
N ALA A 15 -24.53 -13.94 38.72
CA ALA A 15 -23.79 -13.68 37.49
C ALA A 15 -23.90 -12.19 37.17
N MET A 16 -22.90 -11.40 37.55
CA MET A 16 -22.75 -10.05 37.04
C MET A 16 -22.32 -10.11 35.56
N SER A 17 -23.28 -10.15 34.68
CA SER A 17 -23.06 -9.81 33.28
C SER A 17 -22.82 -8.31 33.21
N THR A 18 -21.55 -7.90 33.15
CA THR A 18 -21.19 -6.53 32.77
C THR A 18 -21.49 -6.33 31.28
N THR A 19 -22.74 -5.96 30.98
CA THR A 19 -23.08 -5.37 29.71
C THR A 19 -22.31 -4.05 29.61
N MET A 20 -21.30 -3.96 28.73
CA MET A 20 -20.76 -2.68 28.33
C MET A 20 -21.91 -1.89 27.71
N ALA A 21 -22.47 -0.93 28.47
CA ALA A 21 -23.45 0.00 27.95
C ALA A 21 -22.77 0.80 26.84
N ALA A 22 -23.42 0.87 25.66
CA ALA A 22 -23.00 1.76 24.61
C ALA A 22 -23.00 3.19 25.17
N THR A 23 -21.84 3.81 25.20
CA THR A 23 -21.64 5.17 25.69
C THR A 23 -22.35 6.11 24.70
N ASP A 24 -23.42 6.79 25.11
CA ASP A 24 -24.09 7.78 24.29
C ASP A 24 -23.20 9.04 24.17
N ALA A 25 -23.32 9.79 23.06
CA ALA A 25 -22.55 11.03 22.82
C ALA A 25 -22.71 12.05 23.98
N SER A 26 -23.81 11.97 24.73
CA SER A 26 -24.05 12.75 25.96
C SER A 26 -23.12 12.40 27.13
N SER A 27 -22.34 11.33 27.04
CA SER A 27 -21.42 10.90 28.10
C SER A 27 -19.99 11.45 27.92
N LEU A 28 -19.66 12.06 26.77
CA LEU A 28 -18.37 12.70 26.50
C LEU A 28 -18.40 14.17 26.95
N ASN A 29 -18.34 14.36 28.27
CA ASN A 29 -18.59 15.68 28.88
C ASN A 29 -17.33 16.56 28.96
N THR A 30 -16.16 15.98 28.96
CA THR A 30 -14.90 16.71 29.07
C THR A 30 -14.10 16.66 27.76
N GLU A 31 -13.19 17.59 27.57
CA GLU A 31 -12.25 17.55 26.43
C GLU A 31 -11.36 16.30 26.47
N VAL A 32 -11.06 15.79 27.69
CA VAL A 32 -10.31 14.52 27.85
C VAL A 32 -11.11 13.34 27.36
N ASP A 33 -12.44 13.29 27.64
CA ASP A 33 -13.31 12.21 27.13
C ASP A 33 -13.36 12.21 25.60
N LYS A 34 -13.56 13.41 25.02
CA LYS A 34 -13.60 13.60 23.58
C LYS A 34 -12.28 13.19 22.91
N LEU A 35 -11.16 13.59 23.49
CA LEU A 35 -9.82 13.23 23.01
C LEU A 35 -9.62 11.72 23.08
N SER A 36 -9.92 11.10 24.21
CA SER A 36 -9.76 9.66 24.42
C SER A 36 -10.61 8.84 23.43
N TYR A 37 -11.85 9.23 23.23
CA TYR A 37 -12.75 8.62 22.26
C TYR A 37 -12.23 8.79 20.82
N SER A 38 -11.73 9.99 20.48
CA SER A 38 -11.19 10.27 19.15
C SER A 38 -9.96 9.40 18.84
N ILE A 39 -9.06 9.23 19.81
CA ILE A 39 -7.91 8.33 19.71
C ILE A 39 -8.39 6.89 19.49
N GLY A 40 -9.39 6.43 20.25
CA GLY A 40 -9.97 5.09 20.09
C GLY A 40 -10.54 4.86 18.69
N ILE A 41 -11.27 5.83 18.15
CA ILE A 41 -11.82 5.77 16.77
C ILE A 41 -10.69 5.69 15.74
N ASP A 42 -9.66 6.50 15.86
CA ASP A 42 -8.54 6.51 14.91
C ASP A 42 -7.77 5.18 14.93
N LEU A 43 -7.48 4.65 16.11
CA LEU A 43 -6.87 3.34 16.29
C LEU A 43 -7.74 2.23 15.67
N GLY A 44 -9.03 2.21 15.96
CA GLY A 44 -9.97 1.21 15.45
C GLY A 44 -10.07 1.24 13.91
N LYS A 45 -10.17 2.43 13.32
CA LYS A 45 -10.13 2.61 11.86
C LYS A 45 -8.81 2.14 11.26
N ASN A 46 -7.71 2.38 11.94
CA ASN A 46 -6.37 2.00 11.49
C ASN A 46 -6.21 0.47 11.50
N PHE A 47 -6.60 -0.21 12.58
CA PHE A 47 -6.59 -1.67 12.67
C PHE A 47 -7.47 -2.30 11.58
N LYS A 48 -8.70 -1.81 11.41
CA LYS A 48 -9.61 -2.29 10.36
C LYS A 48 -9.01 -2.14 8.96
N ARG A 49 -8.42 -0.98 8.66
CA ARG A 49 -7.79 -0.71 7.35
C ARG A 49 -6.60 -1.63 7.08
N GLN A 50 -5.85 -2.00 8.12
CA GLN A 50 -4.71 -2.90 8.01
C GLN A 50 -5.08 -4.39 8.12
N GLY A 51 -6.35 -4.71 8.34
CA GLY A 51 -6.83 -6.09 8.54
C GLY A 51 -6.20 -6.73 9.78
N ILE A 52 -6.07 -5.96 10.88
CA ILE A 52 -5.53 -6.40 12.17
C ILE A 52 -6.72 -6.66 13.10
N ASP A 53 -6.85 -7.92 13.54
CA ASP A 53 -7.86 -8.30 14.52
C ASP A 53 -7.36 -8.00 15.92
N ILE A 54 -8.17 -7.25 16.69
CA ILE A 54 -7.89 -6.81 18.05
C ILE A 54 -9.12 -7.10 18.92
N SER A 55 -8.90 -7.60 20.16
CA SER A 55 -9.92 -7.56 21.20
C SER A 55 -9.95 -6.19 21.86
N PRO A 56 -11.04 -5.42 21.69
CA PRO A 56 -11.17 -4.09 22.33
C PRO A 56 -11.09 -4.19 23.87
N GLU A 57 -11.67 -5.25 24.46
CA GLU A 57 -11.70 -5.45 25.90
C GLU A 57 -10.31 -5.68 26.47
N ALA A 58 -9.51 -6.57 25.83
CA ALA A 58 -8.13 -6.82 26.24
C ALA A 58 -7.24 -5.60 26.06
N MET A 59 -7.51 -4.79 25.00
CA MET A 59 -6.77 -3.55 24.75
C MET A 59 -7.05 -2.49 25.82
N VAL A 60 -8.32 -2.33 26.23
CA VAL A 60 -8.69 -1.41 27.31
C VAL A 60 -8.07 -1.86 28.65
N GLN A 61 -8.09 -3.17 28.93
CA GLN A 61 -7.44 -3.71 30.15
C GLN A 61 -5.93 -3.43 30.14
N GLY A 62 -5.24 -3.69 29.03
CA GLY A 62 -3.82 -3.43 28.91
C GLY A 62 -3.47 -1.93 29.09
N LEU A 63 -4.32 -1.02 28.56
CA LEU A 63 -4.18 0.41 28.74
C LEU A 63 -4.33 0.81 30.23
N GLN A 64 -5.34 0.28 30.92
CA GLN A 64 -5.58 0.53 32.32
C GLN A 64 -4.42 0.03 33.21
N ASP A 65 -3.94 -1.19 32.97
CA ASP A 65 -2.82 -1.77 33.68
C ASP A 65 -1.52 -0.96 33.48
N GLY A 66 -1.28 -0.54 32.24
CA GLY A 66 -0.11 0.28 31.90
C GLY A 66 -0.13 1.68 32.54
N MET A 67 -1.30 2.32 32.64
CA MET A 67 -1.46 3.65 33.24
C MET A 67 -1.44 3.64 34.77
N SER A 68 -1.98 2.58 35.39
CA SER A 68 -2.11 2.49 36.86
C SER A 68 -0.92 1.83 37.54
N GLY A 69 0.01 1.25 36.78
CA GLY A 69 1.13 0.49 37.34
C GLY A 69 0.70 -0.82 38.02
N ASN A 70 -0.48 -1.32 37.65
CA ASN A 70 -0.99 -2.60 38.16
C ASN A 70 -0.12 -3.78 37.72
N LYS A 71 -0.29 -4.92 38.39
CA LYS A 71 0.36 -6.16 37.98
C LYS A 71 -0.11 -6.54 36.58
N GLN A 72 0.80 -6.59 35.65
CA GLN A 72 0.56 -6.99 34.28
C GLN A 72 0.11 -8.47 34.20
N LEU A 73 -0.83 -8.77 33.33
CA LEU A 73 -1.33 -10.14 33.09
C LEU A 73 -0.33 -11.00 32.30
N LEU A 74 0.57 -10.36 31.56
CA LEU A 74 1.65 -11.00 30.80
C LEU A 74 3.01 -10.52 31.34
N THR A 75 4.00 -11.40 31.30
CA THR A 75 5.39 -11.01 31.57
C THR A 75 5.93 -10.16 30.40
N GLU A 76 6.96 -9.36 30.65
CA GLU A 76 7.64 -8.60 29.59
C GLU A 76 8.11 -9.47 28.45
N GLN A 77 8.62 -10.68 28.75
CA GLN A 77 9.04 -11.62 27.72
C GLN A 77 7.87 -12.09 26.87
N GLN A 78 6.72 -12.45 27.48
CA GLN A 78 5.52 -12.86 26.75
C GLN A 78 4.99 -11.73 25.85
N MET A 79 4.95 -10.49 26.34
CA MET A 79 4.56 -9.32 25.54
C MET A 79 5.50 -9.12 24.35
N LYS A 80 6.80 -9.20 24.57
CA LYS A 80 7.82 -9.08 23.53
C LYS A 80 7.66 -10.17 22.47
N ASP A 81 7.45 -11.41 22.87
CA ASP A 81 7.30 -12.54 21.94
C ASP A 81 6.05 -12.39 21.06
N VAL A 82 4.91 -12.01 21.67
CA VAL A 82 3.66 -11.77 20.95
C VAL A 82 3.83 -10.61 19.95
N LEU A 83 4.40 -9.48 20.37
CA LEU A 83 4.60 -8.33 19.50
C LEU A 83 5.60 -8.61 18.37
N THR A 84 6.68 -9.35 18.67
CA THR A 84 7.65 -9.75 17.66
C THR A 84 7.04 -10.70 16.63
N LYS A 85 6.25 -11.69 17.09
CA LYS A 85 5.52 -12.58 16.20
C LYS A 85 4.55 -11.80 15.32
N PHE A 86 3.76 -10.91 15.91
CA PHE A 86 2.81 -10.07 15.18
C PHE A 86 3.49 -9.21 14.09
N GLN A 87 4.60 -8.54 14.43
CA GLN A 87 5.36 -7.75 13.47
C GLN A 87 5.86 -8.60 12.29
N ARG A 88 6.41 -9.79 12.59
CA ARG A 88 6.89 -10.71 11.56
C ARG A 88 5.76 -11.18 10.64
N ASP A 89 4.63 -11.58 11.22
CA ASP A 89 3.48 -12.09 10.47
C ASP A 89 2.86 -10.96 9.60
N LEU A 90 2.78 -9.73 10.12
CA LEU A 90 2.34 -8.56 9.37
C LEU A 90 3.27 -8.22 8.20
N MET A 91 4.59 -8.28 8.41
CA MET A 91 5.58 -8.06 7.35
C MET A 91 5.49 -9.15 6.29
N ALA A 92 5.36 -10.41 6.69
CA ALA A 92 5.21 -11.52 5.75
C ALA A 92 3.94 -11.36 4.89
N LYS A 93 2.80 -10.99 5.51
CA LYS A 93 1.55 -10.71 4.80
C LYS A 93 1.72 -9.57 3.78
N ARG A 94 2.29 -8.44 4.19
CA ARG A 94 2.55 -7.30 3.30
C ARG A 94 3.46 -7.67 2.13
N THR A 95 4.52 -8.43 2.40
CA THR A 95 5.44 -8.89 1.35
C THR A 95 4.73 -9.82 0.36
N ALA A 96 3.92 -10.75 0.86
CA ALA A 96 3.14 -11.64 0.00
C ALA A 96 2.12 -10.88 -0.88
N GLU A 97 1.41 -9.91 -0.30
CA GLU A 97 0.48 -9.05 -1.05
C GLU A 97 1.19 -8.19 -2.10
N TYR A 98 2.35 -7.64 -1.75
CA TYR A 98 3.19 -6.87 -2.68
C TYR A 98 3.67 -7.74 -3.85
N ASN A 99 4.23 -8.92 -3.55
CA ASN A 99 4.72 -9.84 -4.57
C ASN A 99 3.59 -10.30 -5.51
N LYS A 100 2.43 -10.62 -4.94
CA LYS A 100 1.25 -10.99 -5.74
C LYS A 100 0.83 -9.85 -6.68
N LYS A 101 0.74 -8.61 -6.18
CA LYS A 101 0.43 -7.45 -7.03
C LYS A 101 1.47 -7.23 -8.12
N ALA A 102 2.75 -7.39 -7.79
CA ALA A 102 3.84 -7.24 -8.76
C ALA A 102 3.74 -8.30 -9.88
N GLU A 103 3.45 -9.55 -9.53
CA GLU A 103 3.24 -10.64 -10.47
C GLU A 103 2.01 -10.41 -11.36
N ASP A 104 0.88 -10.04 -10.76
CA ASP A 104 -0.35 -9.71 -11.48
C ASP A 104 -0.14 -8.54 -12.46
N ASN A 105 0.60 -7.51 -12.04
CA ASN A 105 0.92 -6.37 -12.89
C ASN A 105 1.87 -6.74 -14.02
N LYS A 106 2.90 -7.56 -13.74
CA LYS A 106 3.80 -8.08 -14.76
C LYS A 106 3.04 -8.84 -15.83
N LYS A 107 2.19 -9.77 -15.44
CA LYS A 107 1.36 -10.55 -16.36
C LYS A 107 0.47 -9.66 -17.23
N LYS A 108 -0.22 -8.69 -16.63
CA LYS A 108 -1.04 -7.71 -17.37
C LYS A 108 -0.21 -6.88 -18.35
N GLY A 109 1.01 -6.49 -17.96
CA GLY A 109 1.93 -5.77 -18.82
C GLY A 109 2.38 -6.61 -20.02
N GLU A 110 2.72 -7.88 -19.80
CA GLU A 110 3.08 -8.83 -20.86
C GLU A 110 1.92 -9.07 -21.83
N GLU A 111 0.70 -9.30 -21.32
CA GLU A 111 -0.51 -9.45 -22.12
C GLU A 111 -0.79 -8.19 -22.96
N PHE A 112 -0.63 -7.02 -22.36
CA PHE A 112 -0.79 -5.74 -23.08
C PHE A 112 0.22 -5.62 -24.22
N LEU A 113 1.51 -5.87 -23.98
CA LEU A 113 2.56 -5.77 -24.99
C LEU A 113 2.36 -6.82 -26.10
N GLU A 114 1.93 -8.02 -25.77
CA GLU A 114 1.63 -9.06 -26.75
C GLU A 114 0.50 -8.64 -27.71
N GLN A 115 -0.55 -8.03 -27.18
CA GLN A 115 -1.65 -7.49 -28.00
C GLN A 115 -1.22 -6.25 -28.77
N ASN A 116 -0.38 -5.41 -28.16
CA ASN A 116 0.02 -4.13 -28.74
C ASN A 116 0.94 -4.29 -29.96
N LYS A 117 1.81 -5.31 -29.97
CA LYS A 117 2.73 -5.57 -31.09
C LYS A 117 2.04 -5.80 -32.42
N SER A 118 0.77 -6.23 -32.43
CA SER A 118 -0.02 -6.47 -33.63
C SER A 118 -0.79 -5.23 -34.10
N LYS A 119 -0.72 -4.11 -33.37
CA LYS A 119 -1.37 -2.87 -33.78
C LYS A 119 -0.60 -2.16 -34.89
N GLU A 120 -1.33 -1.52 -35.77
CA GLU A 120 -0.74 -0.78 -36.90
C GLU A 120 0.24 0.31 -36.43
N GLY A 121 1.42 0.29 -37.03
CA GLY A 121 2.48 1.26 -36.79
C GLY A 121 3.30 1.00 -35.50
N VAL A 122 3.03 -0.09 -34.77
CA VAL A 122 3.83 -0.48 -33.60
C VAL A 122 5.02 -1.30 -34.06
N VAL A 123 6.21 -0.88 -33.59
CA VAL A 123 7.48 -1.57 -33.77
C VAL A 123 7.91 -2.17 -32.44
N SER A 124 8.31 -3.45 -32.43
CA SER A 124 8.85 -4.14 -31.26
C SER A 124 10.36 -4.33 -31.40
N LEU A 125 11.10 -4.01 -30.36
CA LEU A 125 12.55 -4.21 -30.28
C LEU A 125 12.88 -5.54 -29.60
N PRO A 126 14.08 -6.11 -29.82
CA PRO A 126 14.51 -7.34 -29.16
C PRO A 126 14.51 -7.27 -27.61
N SER A 127 14.66 -6.08 -27.05
CA SER A 127 14.57 -5.79 -25.61
C SER A 127 13.14 -5.96 -25.03
N GLY A 128 12.13 -6.09 -25.91
CA GLY A 128 10.73 -6.06 -25.56
C GLY A 128 10.12 -4.64 -25.54
N LEU A 129 10.94 -3.59 -25.67
CA LEU A 129 10.45 -2.23 -25.83
C LEU A 129 9.63 -2.14 -27.11
N GLN A 130 8.50 -1.43 -27.06
CA GLN A 130 7.69 -1.16 -28.23
C GLN A 130 7.49 0.34 -28.40
N TYR A 131 7.36 0.79 -29.63
CA TYR A 131 7.07 2.19 -29.92
C TYR A 131 6.22 2.35 -31.17
N LYS A 132 5.54 3.50 -31.24
CA LYS A 132 4.81 3.96 -32.41
C LYS A 132 5.25 5.39 -32.72
N ILE A 133 5.64 5.64 -33.95
CA ILE A 133 6.01 6.97 -34.43
C ILE A 133 4.74 7.75 -34.74
N ILE A 134 4.46 8.80 -33.99
CA ILE A 134 3.34 9.70 -34.23
C ILE A 134 3.74 10.82 -35.19
N LYS A 135 4.97 11.35 -34.99
CA LYS A 135 5.58 12.37 -35.85
C LYS A 135 7.07 12.12 -35.92
N SER A 136 7.63 12.14 -37.13
CA SER A 136 9.07 12.08 -37.33
C SER A 136 9.67 13.48 -37.18
N GLY A 137 10.81 13.56 -36.52
CA GLY A 137 11.68 14.72 -36.50
C GLY A 137 12.80 14.57 -37.51
N ASP A 138 13.52 15.66 -37.77
CA ASP A 138 14.65 15.77 -38.71
C ASP A 138 15.96 16.15 -38.00
N GLY A 139 15.93 16.36 -36.68
CA GLY A 139 17.09 16.67 -35.89
C GLY A 139 18.00 15.48 -35.61
N GLN A 140 19.13 15.75 -34.97
CA GLN A 140 20.09 14.69 -34.58
C GLN A 140 19.51 13.76 -33.51
N LYS A 141 19.92 12.49 -33.55
CA LYS A 141 19.66 11.53 -32.51
C LYS A 141 20.65 11.71 -31.37
N PRO A 142 20.21 11.70 -30.12
CA PRO A 142 21.11 11.83 -28.97
C PRO A 142 21.92 10.56 -28.72
N GLY A 143 23.13 10.74 -28.24
CA GLY A 143 23.95 9.68 -27.68
C GLY A 143 23.61 9.39 -26.21
N LYS A 144 24.08 8.27 -25.67
CA LYS A 144 23.79 7.81 -24.32
C LYS A 144 24.16 8.82 -23.21
N GLU A 145 25.20 9.62 -23.44
CA GLU A 145 25.70 10.61 -22.46
C GLU A 145 25.09 11.99 -22.64
N ASP A 146 24.26 12.18 -23.66
CA ASP A 146 23.67 13.48 -23.97
C ASP A 146 22.53 13.81 -22.99
N THR A 147 22.26 15.09 -22.86
CA THR A 147 21.10 15.62 -22.17
C THR A 147 20.04 15.99 -23.20
N VAL A 148 18.84 15.47 -22.99
CA VAL A 148 17.68 15.76 -23.85
C VAL A 148 16.65 16.57 -23.08
N THR A 149 15.92 17.43 -23.80
CA THR A 149 14.78 18.15 -23.28
C THR A 149 13.52 17.62 -23.95
N VAL A 150 12.59 17.16 -23.15
CA VAL A 150 11.37 16.46 -23.60
C VAL A 150 10.12 16.99 -22.92
N GLU A 151 9.03 16.95 -23.64
CA GLU A 151 7.68 16.97 -23.08
C GLU A 151 7.15 15.54 -23.09
N TYR A 152 6.55 15.08 -21.99
CA TYR A 152 6.05 13.71 -21.90
C TYR A 152 4.85 13.59 -20.97
N THR A 153 4.11 12.52 -21.17
CA THR A 153 3.06 12.06 -20.25
C THR A 153 3.20 10.55 -20.05
N GLY A 154 3.57 10.17 -18.82
CA GLY A 154 3.66 8.77 -18.41
C GLY A 154 2.31 8.27 -17.92
N ARG A 155 1.84 7.17 -18.53
CA ARG A 155 0.56 6.52 -18.19
C ARG A 155 0.78 5.07 -17.82
N LEU A 156 -0.01 4.58 -16.85
CA LEU A 156 -0.16 3.16 -16.60
C LEU A 156 -1.06 2.53 -17.68
N ILE A 157 -1.02 1.20 -17.80
CA ILE A 157 -1.85 0.47 -18.78
C ILE A 157 -3.36 0.65 -18.56
N ASN A 158 -3.79 1.06 -17.36
CA ASN A 158 -5.19 1.44 -17.06
C ASN A 158 -5.55 2.86 -17.48
N GLY A 159 -4.59 3.61 -18.07
CA GLY A 159 -4.76 4.98 -18.52
C GLY A 159 -4.45 6.06 -17.47
N GLU A 160 -4.20 5.69 -16.22
CA GLU A 160 -3.85 6.62 -15.14
C GLU A 160 -2.52 7.31 -15.42
N VAL A 161 -2.50 8.65 -15.34
CA VAL A 161 -1.29 9.47 -15.50
C VAL A 161 -0.54 9.50 -14.18
N PHE A 162 0.64 8.88 -14.13
CA PHE A 162 1.50 8.91 -12.95
C PHE A 162 2.49 10.08 -12.98
N ASP A 163 2.94 10.48 -14.18
CA ASP A 163 3.88 11.59 -14.35
C ASP A 163 3.65 12.34 -15.67
N SER A 164 3.87 13.66 -15.68
CA SER A 164 3.69 14.50 -16.89
C SER A 164 4.34 15.86 -16.72
N THR A 165 4.95 16.35 -17.79
CA THR A 165 5.43 17.76 -17.90
C THR A 165 4.30 18.76 -17.97
N GLU A 166 3.09 18.37 -18.34
CA GLU A 166 1.90 19.25 -18.32
C GLU A 166 1.61 19.80 -16.92
N LYS A 167 1.91 19.01 -15.86
CA LYS A 167 1.73 19.44 -14.46
C LYS A 167 2.59 20.65 -14.10
N THR A 168 3.75 20.76 -14.72
CA THR A 168 4.71 21.87 -14.47
C THR A 168 4.62 22.98 -15.50
N GLY A 169 3.96 22.71 -16.63
CA GLY A 169 3.87 23.61 -17.78
C GLY A 169 5.21 23.88 -18.46
N LYS A 170 6.24 23.05 -18.24
CA LYS A 170 7.58 23.21 -18.79
C LYS A 170 8.16 21.88 -19.21
N PRO A 171 8.92 21.83 -20.33
CA PRO A 171 9.72 20.67 -20.69
C PRO A 171 10.70 20.27 -19.58
N ALA A 172 11.02 19.00 -19.50
CA ALA A 172 11.99 18.47 -18.55
C ALA A 172 13.28 18.04 -19.27
N SER A 173 14.43 18.30 -18.64
CA SER A 173 15.74 17.92 -19.16
C SER A 173 16.32 16.77 -18.39
N PHE A 174 16.78 15.73 -19.10
CA PHE A 174 17.34 14.51 -18.52
C PHE A 174 18.64 14.13 -19.23
N LYS A 175 19.63 13.69 -18.45
CA LYS A 175 20.78 12.96 -18.98
C LYS A 175 20.36 11.53 -19.29
N LEU A 176 20.56 11.03 -20.52
CA LEU A 176 20.07 9.73 -20.97
C LEU A 176 20.64 8.55 -20.17
N SER A 177 21.85 8.68 -19.63
CA SER A 177 22.44 7.66 -18.76
C SER A 177 21.82 7.60 -17.34
N GLN A 178 20.89 8.51 -16.99
CA GLN A 178 20.27 8.61 -15.67
C GLN A 178 18.76 8.33 -15.65
N VAL A 179 18.19 8.02 -16.80
CA VAL A 179 16.77 7.65 -16.92
C VAL A 179 16.60 6.11 -16.95
N ILE A 180 15.37 5.64 -16.94
CA ILE A 180 15.07 4.20 -17.05
C ILE A 180 15.62 3.62 -18.36
N PRO A 181 16.03 2.35 -18.37
CA PRO A 181 16.64 1.72 -19.56
C PRO A 181 15.78 1.86 -20.83
N GLY A 182 14.47 1.70 -20.71
CA GLY A 182 13.55 1.86 -21.85
C GLY A 182 13.57 3.26 -22.45
N TRP A 183 13.72 4.31 -21.64
CA TRP A 183 13.89 5.66 -22.15
C TRP A 183 15.26 5.86 -22.82
N THR A 184 16.32 5.34 -22.20
CA THR A 184 17.65 5.39 -22.80
C THR A 184 17.64 4.74 -24.18
N GLU A 185 16.98 3.59 -24.34
CA GLU A 185 16.89 2.88 -25.62
C GLU A 185 16.03 3.65 -26.64
N ALA A 186 14.80 4.07 -26.25
CA ALA A 186 13.89 4.75 -27.15
C ALA A 186 14.44 6.08 -27.65
N LEU A 187 14.94 6.93 -26.74
CA LEU A 187 15.38 8.28 -27.07
C LEU A 187 16.61 8.29 -27.96
N GLN A 188 17.51 7.31 -27.88
CA GLN A 188 18.62 7.17 -28.83
C GLN A 188 18.18 6.83 -30.26
N LEU A 189 16.98 6.28 -30.43
CA LEU A 189 16.38 5.98 -31.73
C LEU A 189 15.60 7.17 -32.29
N MET A 190 15.19 8.11 -31.44
CA MET A 190 14.38 9.27 -31.83
C MET A 190 15.26 10.40 -32.41
N SER A 191 14.88 10.96 -33.54
CA SER A 191 15.42 12.24 -34.00
C SER A 191 14.80 13.38 -33.20
N ALA A 192 15.55 14.44 -32.91
CA ALA A 192 15.00 15.61 -32.27
C ALA A 192 13.84 16.21 -33.09
N GLY A 193 12.79 16.65 -32.42
CA GLY A 193 11.52 17.09 -33.03
C GLY A 193 10.51 15.96 -33.30
N SER A 194 10.88 14.69 -32.98
CA SER A 194 9.96 13.55 -33.08
C SER A 194 8.94 13.53 -31.93
N VAL A 195 7.79 12.90 -32.19
CA VAL A 195 6.79 12.53 -31.18
C VAL A 195 6.54 11.04 -31.32
N TRP A 196 6.81 10.30 -30.26
CA TRP A 196 6.59 8.85 -30.21
C TRP A 196 5.71 8.47 -29.04
N GLU A 197 4.96 7.42 -29.21
CA GLU A 197 4.33 6.67 -28.12
C GLU A 197 5.22 5.46 -27.82
N VAL A 198 5.70 5.36 -26.58
CA VAL A 198 6.66 4.34 -26.17
C VAL A 198 6.01 3.45 -25.10
N TYR A 199 6.05 2.13 -25.31
CA TYR A 199 5.51 1.14 -24.40
C TYR A 199 6.67 0.38 -23.76
N VAL A 200 6.87 0.62 -22.48
CA VAL A 200 8.05 0.16 -21.75
C VAL A 200 7.71 -1.06 -20.90
N PRO A 201 8.30 -2.23 -21.14
CA PRO A 201 8.14 -3.37 -20.27
C PRO A 201 8.69 -3.09 -18.87
N ALA A 202 8.14 -3.75 -17.85
CA ALA A 202 8.50 -3.49 -16.44
C ALA A 202 10.02 -3.59 -16.19
N ASP A 203 10.69 -4.55 -16.81
CA ASP A 203 12.13 -4.79 -16.63
C ASP A 203 13.01 -3.65 -17.20
N LEU A 204 12.49 -2.86 -18.14
CA LEU A 204 13.13 -1.67 -18.68
C LEU A 204 12.64 -0.36 -18.03
N ALA A 205 11.78 -0.45 -17.01
CA ALA A 205 11.23 0.66 -16.26
C ALA A 205 11.57 0.53 -14.76
N TYR A 206 10.58 0.31 -13.93
CA TYR A 206 10.72 0.29 -12.46
C TYR A 206 10.71 -1.13 -11.87
N GLY A 207 10.63 -2.18 -12.71
CA GLY A 207 10.55 -3.57 -12.30
C GLY A 207 9.29 -3.87 -11.49
N SER A 208 9.46 -4.51 -10.34
CA SER A 208 8.37 -4.81 -9.41
C SER A 208 7.95 -3.64 -8.52
N ARG A 209 8.65 -2.51 -8.57
CA ARG A 209 8.30 -1.33 -7.77
C ARG A 209 7.04 -0.66 -8.32
N SER A 210 6.16 -0.22 -7.42
CA SER A 210 5.03 0.64 -7.79
C SER A 210 5.51 2.06 -8.07
N VAL A 211 4.92 2.69 -9.03
CA VAL A 211 5.08 4.11 -9.37
C VAL A 211 3.89 4.89 -8.85
#